data_af6f4fa226fb7e67222044f4ae994241
#
_entry.id   af6f4fa226fb7e67222044f4ae994241
#
_cell.length_a   1.000
_cell.length_b   1.000
_cell.length_c   1.000
_cell.angle_alpha   90.00
_cell.angle_beta   90.00
_cell.angle_gamma   90.00
#
_symmetry.space_group_name_H-M   'P 1'
#
loop_
_entity.id
_entity.type
_entity.pdbx_description
1 polymer ?
#
loop_
_entity_poly.entity_id
_entity_poly.type
_entity_poly.pdbx_seq_one_letter_code
_entity_poly.pdbx_strand_id
1 'polypeptide(L)'
;MNTKSPEAFRTISEVSKDLSLPQHVLRFWETKFIQIKPIKRGGGRRYYRPEDIRLLRGIKSLLYNDGYTIRGVQKVIKEVGTKKILRNEVENNSFTDKEINLNHYNNDDASSHYLGDGKRKKLMKVLNDLVDLRKKINQGE
;
A
#
# COMPACT_ATOMS: atom_id res chain seq x y z
N MET A 1 10.12 -25.61 10.61
CA MET A 1 9.92 -24.44 9.77
C MET A 1 9.46 -24.88 8.39
N ASN A 2 8.22 -24.69 8.06
CA ASN A 2 7.70 -25.00 6.72
C ASN A 2 8.13 -23.92 5.73
N THR A 3 9.30 -24.07 5.19
CA THR A 3 9.76 -23.25 4.06
C THR A 3 9.11 -23.78 2.77
N LYS A 4 7.84 -23.46 2.58
CA LYS A 4 7.21 -23.65 1.26
C LYS A 4 7.96 -22.79 0.25
N SER A 5 8.18 -23.32 -0.96
CA SER A 5 8.81 -22.56 -2.03
C SER A 5 8.05 -21.24 -2.29
N PRO A 6 8.71 -20.18 -2.75
CA PRO A 6 8.07 -18.91 -3.07
C PRO A 6 6.92 -19.03 -4.08
N GLU A 7 6.96 -20.06 -4.90
CA GLU A 7 5.98 -20.39 -5.95
C GLU A 7 4.77 -21.19 -5.44
N ALA A 8 4.77 -21.60 -4.16
CA ALA A 8 3.72 -22.44 -3.62
C ALA A 8 2.46 -21.65 -3.25
N PHE A 9 1.30 -22.26 -3.48
CA PHE A 9 0.03 -21.74 -3.00
C PHE A 9 0.00 -21.72 -1.47
N ARG A 10 -0.53 -20.65 -0.90
CA ARG A 10 -0.67 -20.46 0.54
C ARG A 10 -2.11 -20.35 0.97
N THR A 11 -2.44 -20.95 2.09
CA THR A 11 -3.76 -20.85 2.71
C THR A 11 -3.97 -19.46 3.29
N ILE A 12 -5.23 -19.06 3.52
CA ILE A 12 -5.56 -17.78 4.16
C ILE A 12 -4.86 -17.62 5.52
N SER A 13 -4.70 -18.71 6.27
CA SER A 13 -3.99 -18.73 7.55
C SER A 13 -2.51 -18.38 7.40
N GLU A 14 -1.85 -18.95 6.40
CA GLU A 14 -0.44 -18.68 6.10
C GLU A 14 -0.23 -17.26 5.62
N VAL A 15 -1.11 -16.76 4.74
CA VAL A 15 -1.07 -15.38 4.25
C VAL A 15 -1.34 -14.37 5.37
N SER A 16 -2.29 -14.67 6.25
CA SER A 16 -2.60 -13.87 7.44
C SER A 16 -1.37 -13.69 8.33
N LYS A 17 -0.63 -14.75 8.57
CA LYS A 17 0.62 -14.71 9.35
C LYS A 17 1.74 -13.95 8.61
N ASP A 18 1.91 -14.22 7.33
CA ASP A 18 2.95 -13.60 6.50
C ASP A 18 2.78 -12.08 6.38
N LEU A 19 1.54 -11.62 6.23
CA LEU A 19 1.21 -10.21 6.11
C LEU A 19 0.89 -9.52 7.44
N SER A 20 0.85 -10.27 8.54
CA SER A 20 0.41 -9.76 9.85
C SER A 20 -0.97 -9.08 9.78
N LEU A 21 -1.90 -9.69 9.07
CA LEU A 21 -3.27 -9.22 8.88
C LEU A 21 -4.27 -10.28 9.36
N PRO A 22 -5.36 -9.88 10.03
CA PRO A 22 -6.43 -10.79 10.37
C PRO A 22 -7.07 -11.43 9.12
N GLN A 23 -7.49 -12.68 9.21
CA GLN A 23 -8.12 -13.39 8.09
C GLN A 23 -9.39 -12.68 7.57
N HIS A 24 -10.18 -12.07 8.47
CA HIS A 24 -11.38 -11.34 8.06
C HIS A 24 -11.06 -10.11 7.21
N VAL A 25 -9.93 -9.46 7.41
CA VAL A 25 -9.47 -8.36 6.57
C VAL A 25 -9.13 -8.86 5.16
N LEU A 26 -8.45 -10.01 5.06
CA LEU A 26 -8.14 -10.62 3.75
C LEU A 26 -9.41 -11.00 2.99
N ARG A 27 -10.41 -11.55 3.67
CA ARG A 27 -11.72 -11.86 3.08
C ARG A 27 -12.45 -10.59 2.61
N PHE A 28 -12.39 -9.53 3.41
CA PHE A 28 -12.96 -8.24 3.05
C PHE A 28 -12.27 -7.65 1.82
N TRP A 29 -10.95 -7.68 1.75
CA TRP A 29 -10.20 -7.20 0.59
C TRP A 29 -10.48 -8.01 -0.67
N GLU A 30 -10.68 -9.31 -0.55
CA GLU A 30 -11.13 -10.16 -1.67
C GLU A 30 -12.44 -9.65 -2.29
N THR A 31 -13.36 -9.13 -1.48
CA THR A 31 -14.62 -8.54 -1.97
C THR A 31 -14.43 -7.16 -2.60
N LYS A 32 -13.42 -6.40 -2.17
CA LYS A 32 -13.16 -5.04 -2.64
C LYS A 32 -12.21 -4.97 -3.84
N PHE A 33 -11.31 -5.92 -3.94
CA PHE A 33 -10.31 -5.98 -5.02
C PHE A 33 -10.56 -7.21 -5.88
N ILE A 34 -11.19 -7.00 -7.03
CA ILE A 34 -11.55 -8.07 -7.97
C ILE A 34 -10.34 -8.79 -8.58
N GLN A 35 -9.17 -8.18 -8.49
CA GLN A 35 -7.93 -8.74 -8.99
C GLN A 35 -7.40 -9.86 -8.09
N ILE A 36 -7.80 -9.88 -6.82
CA ILE A 36 -7.47 -10.95 -5.88
C ILE A 36 -8.47 -12.09 -6.08
N LYS A 37 -8.01 -13.19 -6.64
CA LYS A 37 -8.85 -14.37 -6.94
C LYS A 37 -8.23 -15.63 -6.36
N PRO A 38 -8.39 -15.88 -5.05
CA PRO A 38 -7.94 -17.13 -4.46
C PRO A 38 -8.72 -18.32 -5.03
N ILE A 39 -8.06 -19.43 -5.13
CA ILE A 39 -8.69 -20.69 -5.55
C ILE A 39 -9.39 -21.30 -4.34
N LYS A 40 -10.68 -21.56 -4.47
CA LYS A 40 -11.46 -22.29 -3.46
C LYS A 40 -11.40 -23.79 -3.76
N ARG A 41 -10.94 -24.56 -2.81
CA ARG A 41 -10.92 -26.04 -2.88
C ARG A 41 -11.77 -26.63 -1.76
N GLY A 42 -12.02 -27.93 -1.81
CA GLY A 42 -12.89 -28.70 -0.92
C GLY A 42 -13.05 -28.12 0.50
N GLY A 43 -14.28 -27.94 0.94
CA GLY A 43 -14.62 -27.33 2.22
C GLY A 43 -14.49 -25.80 2.29
N GLY A 44 -14.41 -25.11 1.15
CA GLY A 44 -14.34 -23.64 1.10
C GLY A 44 -12.98 -23.05 1.48
N ARG A 45 -11.93 -23.86 1.52
CA ARG A 45 -10.57 -23.40 1.81
C ARG A 45 -10.03 -22.56 0.69
N ARG A 46 -9.51 -21.36 1.04
CA ARG A 46 -8.90 -20.42 0.10
C ARG A 46 -7.41 -20.65 -0.01
N TYR A 47 -6.94 -20.76 -1.26
CA TYR A 47 -5.54 -20.86 -1.61
C TYR A 47 -5.14 -19.67 -2.48
N TYR A 48 -4.18 -18.90 -2.02
CA TYR A 48 -3.67 -17.70 -2.69
C TYR A 48 -2.46 -18.07 -3.55
N ARG A 49 -2.43 -17.54 -4.76
CA ARG A 49 -1.27 -17.65 -5.65
C ARG A 49 -0.17 -16.71 -5.18
N PRO A 50 1.09 -16.94 -5.53
CA PRO A 50 2.19 -16.02 -5.25
C PRO A 50 1.90 -14.59 -5.74
N GLU A 51 1.27 -14.45 -6.89
CA GLU A 51 0.86 -13.16 -7.46
C GLU A 51 -0.17 -12.44 -6.59
N ASP A 52 -1.16 -13.17 -6.07
CA ASP A 52 -2.16 -12.62 -5.16
C ASP A 52 -1.52 -12.12 -3.85
N ILE A 53 -0.54 -12.85 -3.35
CA ILE A 53 0.19 -12.49 -2.12
C ILE A 53 1.01 -11.21 -2.33
N ARG A 54 1.71 -11.10 -3.46
CA ARG A 54 2.44 -9.88 -3.83
C ARG A 54 1.49 -8.68 -3.95
N LEU A 55 0.35 -8.86 -4.61
CA LEU A 55 -0.67 -7.82 -4.73
C LEU A 55 -1.23 -7.40 -3.36
N LEU A 56 -1.49 -8.36 -2.48
CA LEU A 56 -1.95 -8.09 -1.11
C LEU A 56 -0.91 -7.28 -0.31
N ARG A 57 0.38 -7.56 -0.48
CA ARG A 57 1.45 -6.76 0.13
C ARG A 57 1.44 -5.32 -0.38
N GLY A 58 1.35 -5.14 -1.69
CA GLY A 58 1.28 -3.81 -2.29
C GLY A 58 0.05 -3.03 -1.82
N ILE A 59 -1.10 -3.67 -1.75
CA ILE A 59 -2.33 -3.07 -1.20
C ILE A 59 -2.12 -2.68 0.27
N LYS A 60 -1.53 -3.56 1.07
CA LYS A 60 -1.21 -3.28 2.47
C LYS A 60 -0.32 -2.05 2.60
N SER A 61 0.74 -1.96 1.81
CA SER A 61 1.65 -0.82 1.80
C SER A 61 0.92 0.48 1.48
N LEU A 62 0.10 0.50 0.44
CA LEU A 62 -0.68 1.68 0.07
C LEU A 62 -1.67 2.11 1.15
N LEU A 63 -2.35 1.18 1.80
CA LEU A 63 -3.34 1.48 2.83
C LEU A 63 -2.71 1.91 4.16
N TYR A 64 -1.67 1.22 4.62
CA TYR A 64 -1.08 1.43 5.95
C TYR A 64 0.10 2.39 5.97
N ASN A 65 0.95 2.37 4.94
CA ASN A 65 2.12 3.23 4.87
C ASN A 65 1.82 4.56 4.18
N ASP A 66 1.14 4.51 3.05
CA ASP A 66 0.86 5.69 2.21
C ASP A 66 -0.49 6.35 2.52
N GLY A 67 -1.29 5.76 3.40
CA GLY A 67 -2.56 6.32 3.86
C GLY A 67 -3.66 6.41 2.80
N TYR A 68 -3.61 5.60 1.76
CA TYR A 68 -4.68 5.50 0.77
C TYR A 68 -5.96 4.92 1.35
N THR A 69 -7.09 5.34 0.85
CA THR A 69 -8.37 4.68 1.11
C THR A 69 -8.53 3.46 0.19
N ILE A 70 -9.45 2.55 0.53
CA ILE A 70 -9.78 1.40 -0.34
C ILE A 70 -10.15 1.86 -1.75
N ARG A 71 -10.97 2.90 -1.86
CA ARG A 71 -11.33 3.50 -3.17
C ARG A 71 -10.13 4.08 -3.90
N GLY A 72 -9.23 4.72 -3.16
CA GLY A 72 -7.97 5.25 -3.70
C GLY A 72 -7.09 4.14 -4.28
N VAL A 73 -6.93 3.05 -3.56
CA VAL A 73 -6.18 1.88 -4.05
C VAL A 73 -6.84 1.22 -5.26
N GLN A 74 -8.17 1.08 -5.25
CA GLN A 74 -8.92 0.58 -6.41
C GLN A 74 -8.70 1.44 -7.65
N LYS A 75 -8.67 2.77 -7.47
CA LYS A 75 -8.38 3.72 -8.55
C LYS A 75 -6.96 3.56 -9.07
N VAL A 76 -5.98 3.47 -8.18
CA VAL A 76 -4.57 3.22 -8.55
C VAL A 76 -4.42 1.93 -9.35
N ILE A 77 -5.04 0.84 -8.89
CA ILE A 77 -5.01 -0.44 -9.61
C ILE A 77 -5.63 -0.31 -11.02
N LYS A 78 -6.71 0.44 -11.14
CA LYS A 78 -7.41 0.64 -12.42
C LYS A 78 -6.60 1.47 -13.42
N GLU A 79 -5.96 2.55 -12.94
CA GLU A 79 -5.22 3.50 -13.79
C GLU A 79 -3.82 2.99 -14.15
N VAL A 80 -3.14 2.43 -13.19
CA VAL A 80 -1.72 2.07 -13.30
C VAL A 80 -1.51 0.58 -13.55
N GLY A 81 -2.52 -0.22 -13.21
CA GLY A 81 -2.47 -1.66 -13.30
C GLY A 81 -1.74 -2.33 -12.12
N THR A 82 -2.03 -3.61 -11.96
CA THR A 82 -1.44 -4.45 -10.89
C THR A 82 0.07 -4.60 -11.00
N LYS A 83 0.59 -4.62 -12.23
CA LYS A 83 2.03 -4.80 -12.50
C LYS A 83 2.91 -3.73 -11.86
N LYS A 84 2.46 -2.48 -11.80
CA LYS A 84 3.24 -1.40 -11.19
C LYS A 84 3.27 -1.51 -9.66
N ILE A 85 2.18 -1.93 -9.06
CA ILE A 85 2.12 -2.19 -7.62
C ILE A 85 3.07 -3.34 -7.24
N LEU A 86 3.11 -4.39 -8.06
CA LEU A 86 4.02 -5.52 -7.90
C LEU A 86 5.50 -5.10 -8.06
N ARG A 87 5.79 -4.14 -8.94
CA ARG A 87 7.15 -3.62 -9.17
C ARG A 87 7.65 -2.81 -7.98
N ASN A 88 6.82 -1.97 -7.40
CA ASN A 88 7.18 -1.15 -6.23
C ASN A 88 7.55 -2.01 -5.02
N GLU A 89 7.03 -3.23 -4.91
CA GLU A 89 7.45 -4.15 -3.85
C GLU A 89 8.86 -4.71 -4.05
N VAL A 90 9.25 -4.95 -5.31
CA VAL A 90 10.60 -5.44 -5.60
C VAL A 90 11.64 -4.36 -5.27
N GLU A 91 11.30 -3.09 -5.50
CA GLU A 91 12.17 -1.97 -5.16
C GLU A 91 12.23 -1.70 -3.66
N ASN A 92 11.11 -1.87 -2.93
CA ASN A 92 11.07 -1.67 -1.48
C ASN A 92 11.79 -2.78 -0.67
N ASN A 93 11.99 -3.97 -1.24
CA ASN A 93 12.78 -5.01 -0.60
C ASN A 93 14.30 -4.84 -0.78
N SER A 94 14.73 -3.88 -1.58
CA SER A 94 16.14 -3.56 -1.79
C SER A 94 16.59 -2.25 -1.11
N PHE A 95 15.79 -1.72 -0.16
CA PHE A 95 16.21 -0.61 0.68
C PHE A 95 17.17 -1.07 1.80
N THR A 96 18.35 -1.47 1.42
CA THR A 96 19.55 -1.17 2.17
C THR A 96 20.17 0.05 1.52
N ASP A 97 20.17 1.15 2.25
CA ASP A 97 21.02 2.32 2.03
C ASP A 97 21.14 2.85 0.58
N LYS A 98 20.09 3.43 0.02
CA LYS A 98 20.25 4.44 -1.02
C LYS A 98 19.48 5.70 -0.64
N GLU A 99 20.27 6.74 -0.49
CA GLU A 99 19.89 8.12 -0.28
C GLU A 99 18.59 8.49 -0.97
N ILE A 100 17.70 9.07 -0.21
CA ILE A 100 16.52 9.76 -0.70
C ILE A 100 17.00 10.85 -1.66
N ASN A 101 17.03 10.55 -2.94
CA ASN A 101 17.29 11.54 -3.96
C ASN A 101 16.05 12.41 -4.10
N LEU A 102 16.00 13.47 -3.30
CA LEU A 102 14.94 14.48 -3.29
C LEU A 102 14.82 15.28 -4.61
N ASN A 103 15.64 14.97 -5.60
CA ASN A 103 15.69 15.71 -6.86
C ASN A 103 14.68 15.26 -7.93
N HIS A 104 13.81 14.29 -7.61
CA HIS A 104 12.81 13.82 -8.58
C HIS A 104 11.39 14.36 -8.34
N TYR A 105 11.26 15.37 -7.47
CA TYR A 105 9.97 16.07 -7.26
C TYR A 105 9.74 17.25 -8.22
N ASN A 106 10.63 17.44 -9.16
CA ASN A 106 10.42 18.39 -10.24
C ASN A 106 10.08 17.62 -11.50
N ASN A 107 8.85 17.29 -11.68
CA ASN A 107 8.12 17.38 -12.93
C ASN A 107 6.85 16.58 -12.88
N ASP A 108 5.79 17.34 -12.88
CA ASP A 108 4.65 17.22 -13.74
C ASP A 108 3.59 16.17 -13.42
N ASP A 109 2.49 16.73 -12.92
CA ASP A 109 1.10 16.42 -13.26
C ASP A 109 0.47 15.11 -12.80
N ALA A 110 1.18 14.09 -12.38
CA ALA A 110 0.52 12.84 -12.03
C ALA A 110 0.09 12.73 -10.56
N SER A 111 0.66 13.53 -9.66
CA SER A 111 0.37 13.43 -8.22
C SER A 111 -0.76 14.36 -7.74
N SER A 112 -1.19 15.29 -8.57
CA SER A 112 -2.26 16.24 -8.19
C SER A 112 -3.67 15.66 -8.26
N HIS A 113 -3.83 14.48 -8.86
CA HIS A 113 -5.16 13.87 -9.06
C HIS A 113 -5.66 13.00 -7.91
N TYR A 114 -4.77 12.60 -6.99
CA TYR A 114 -5.14 11.66 -5.91
C TYR A 114 -5.68 12.31 -4.65
N LEU A 115 -5.33 13.56 -4.42
CA LEU A 115 -5.91 14.39 -3.37
C LEU A 115 -6.72 15.49 -4.04
N GLY A 116 -8.03 15.45 -3.93
CA GLY A 116 -8.88 16.57 -4.40
C GLY A 116 -8.34 17.88 -3.85
N ASP A 117 -8.37 18.93 -4.67
CA ASP A 117 -7.79 20.26 -4.38
C ASP A 117 -8.13 20.81 -2.99
N GLY A 118 -9.32 20.48 -2.48
CA GLY A 118 -9.73 20.86 -1.14
C GLY A 118 -8.94 20.22 -0.02
N LYS A 119 -8.55 18.95 -0.17
CA LYS A 119 -7.74 18.22 0.83
C LYS A 119 -6.28 18.65 0.80
N ARG A 120 -5.76 18.94 -0.38
CA ARG A 120 -4.39 19.45 -0.56
C ARG A 120 -4.22 20.84 0.08
N LYS A 121 -5.17 21.74 -0.12
CA LYS A 121 -5.18 23.06 0.53
C LYS A 121 -5.26 22.96 2.04
N LYS A 122 -6.08 22.07 2.59
CA LYS A 122 -6.17 21.81 4.04
C LYS A 122 -4.87 21.29 4.62
N LEU A 123 -4.22 20.34 3.96
CA LEU A 123 -2.91 19.82 4.37
C LEU A 123 -1.82 20.87 4.34
N MET A 124 -1.75 21.69 3.30
CA MET A 124 -0.81 22.82 3.21
C MET A 124 -1.03 23.84 4.33
N LYS A 125 -2.27 24.14 4.65
CA LYS A 125 -2.62 25.05 5.76
C LYS A 125 -2.17 24.48 7.09
N VAL A 126 -2.46 23.21 7.38
CA VAL A 126 -2.02 22.51 8.60
C VAL A 126 -0.50 22.49 8.72
N LEU A 127 0.23 22.23 7.65
CA LEU A 127 1.69 22.26 7.62
C LEU A 127 2.24 23.65 7.93
N ASN A 128 1.67 24.71 7.36
CA ASN A 128 2.07 26.08 7.64
C ASN A 128 1.79 26.45 9.10
N ASP A 129 0.63 26.09 9.63
CA ASP A 129 0.27 26.31 11.04
C ASP A 129 1.26 25.61 12.00
N LEU A 130 1.67 24.39 11.67
CA LEU A 130 2.68 23.63 12.43
C LEU A 130 4.07 24.29 12.39
N VAL A 131 4.48 24.79 11.23
CA VAL A 131 5.76 25.53 11.08
C VAL A 131 5.74 26.81 11.89
N ASP A 132 4.64 27.56 11.87
CA ASP A 132 4.48 28.80 12.64
C ASP A 132 4.47 28.55 14.15
N LEU A 133 3.79 27.48 14.61
CA LEU A 133 3.82 27.05 16.00
C LEU A 133 5.24 26.68 16.45
N ARG A 134 6.00 25.98 15.61
CA ARG A 134 7.40 25.62 15.91
C ARG A 134 8.28 26.86 16.04
N LYS A 135 8.09 27.88 15.18
CA LYS A 135 8.80 29.17 15.29
C LYS A 135 8.47 29.89 16.57
N LYS A 136 7.19 29.92 16.98
CA LYS A 136 6.74 30.56 18.22
C LYS A 136 7.34 29.90 19.47
N ILE A 137 7.44 28.57 19.48
CA ILE A 137 8.07 27.81 20.56
C ILE A 137 9.55 28.14 20.69
N ASN A 138 10.26 28.27 19.57
CA ASN A 138 11.70 28.60 19.57
C ASN A 138 11.99 30.08 19.89
N GLN A 139 11.01 30.98 19.81
CA GLN A 139 11.15 32.40 20.16
C GLN A 139 10.67 32.74 21.58
N GLY A 140 10.13 31.73 22.29
CA GLY A 140 9.55 31.89 23.63
C GLY A 140 10.53 31.71 24.78
N GLU A 141 11.83 31.67 24.52
CA GLU A 141 12.88 31.74 25.56
C GLU A 141 13.44 33.12 25.70
#